data_10f847bfa196ad8c778b734ccf25a6c2
#
_entry.id   10f847bfa196ad8c778b734ccf25a6c2
#
_cell.length_a   1.000
_cell.length_b   1.000
_cell.length_c   1.000
_cell.angle_alpha   90.00
_cell.angle_beta   90.00
_cell.angle_gamma   90.00
#
_symmetry.space_group_name_H-M   'P 1'
#
loop_
_entity.id
_entity.type
_entity.pdbx_description
1 polymer ?
#
loop_
_entity_poly.entity_id
_entity_poly.type
_entity_poly.pdbx_seq_one_letter_code
_entity_poly.pdbx_strand_id
1 'polypeptide(L)'
;MKTNAEVIIIGGGIIGCATAYYLAKMGIEVIVLESSDHIGNGGSSRNGGGVRQSGRDVRELPLVMYGIKNLWPTLSEELEVDCEYHQDGNLRLGKTEKHREILTKLADNARGVGLDVRMIDGDEVRAINPYLSEEVICASWCPTDGHANPLTTTLGYYKMARKLGVTFITGEPVTELRVIKGKIRQVITPNNVYEGENVLVAAGLDSREILTTVGIDIPMTNSLLECLVTEAQPPMFDQMLGTAEADFYGHQTKHGSFVFGGSSGLERYNKDNGTPVTSSKTAPCICRGIMKYFPDLANAKIVRTWAGWMDASSDGVPALGTVDEIPGLYVACAFNGHGFGIAPAVGEQLAKLIVTGKTDVDIRALHYDRYRAKI
;
A
#
# COMPACT_ATOMS: atom_id res chain seq x y z
N MET A 1 -3.99 -30.65 -10.29
CA MET A 1 -3.86 -29.22 -9.98
C MET A 1 -3.11 -28.58 -11.12
N LYS A 2 -3.50 -27.36 -11.58
CA LYS A 2 -2.80 -26.67 -12.66
C LYS A 2 -1.47 -26.12 -12.13
N THR A 3 -0.37 -26.44 -12.78
CA THR A 3 0.98 -26.04 -12.36
C THR A 3 1.72 -25.20 -13.42
N ASN A 4 1.09 -24.95 -14.57
CA ASN A 4 1.67 -24.17 -15.67
C ASN A 4 0.76 -23.00 -16.02
N ALA A 5 1.35 -21.82 -16.27
CA ALA A 5 0.65 -20.63 -16.79
C ALA A 5 1.66 -19.72 -17.51
N GLU A 6 1.18 -18.77 -18.30
CA GLU A 6 2.04 -17.76 -18.91
C GLU A 6 2.71 -16.88 -17.85
N VAL A 7 1.97 -16.55 -16.79
CA VAL A 7 2.48 -15.74 -15.66
C VAL A 7 2.20 -16.41 -14.34
N ILE A 8 3.23 -16.54 -13.50
CA ILE A 8 3.11 -16.94 -12.10
C ILE A 8 3.30 -15.69 -11.24
N ILE A 9 2.36 -15.40 -10.35
CA ILE A 9 2.45 -14.31 -9.38
C ILE A 9 2.65 -14.91 -7.99
N ILE A 10 3.64 -14.43 -7.26
CA ILE A 10 3.95 -14.85 -5.89
C ILE A 10 3.46 -13.77 -4.94
N GLY A 11 2.44 -14.09 -4.15
CA GLY A 11 1.76 -13.21 -3.20
C GLY A 11 0.33 -12.83 -3.63
N GLY A 12 -0.63 -13.24 -2.81
CA GLY A 12 -2.07 -12.93 -2.94
C GLY A 12 -2.49 -11.64 -2.22
N GLY A 13 -1.57 -10.71 -2.03
CA GLY A 13 -1.87 -9.34 -1.55
C GLY A 13 -2.52 -8.49 -2.63
N ILE A 14 -2.85 -7.23 -2.31
CA ILE A 14 -3.53 -6.32 -3.25
C ILE A 14 -2.72 -6.11 -4.54
N ILE A 15 -1.39 -6.05 -4.46
CA ILE A 15 -0.52 -5.88 -5.64
C ILE A 15 -0.64 -7.08 -6.57
N GLY A 16 -0.51 -8.31 -6.02
CA GLY A 16 -0.64 -9.52 -6.83
C GLY A 16 -2.05 -9.70 -7.39
N CYS A 17 -3.08 -9.45 -6.59
CA CYS A 17 -4.48 -9.53 -7.05
C CYS A 17 -4.80 -8.50 -8.15
N ALA A 18 -4.35 -7.25 -8.00
CA ALA A 18 -4.55 -6.21 -9.02
C ALA A 18 -3.81 -6.56 -10.32
N THR A 19 -2.52 -6.98 -10.23
CA THR A 19 -1.76 -7.39 -11.42
C THR A 19 -2.40 -8.59 -12.11
N ALA A 20 -2.83 -9.59 -11.34
CA ALA A 20 -3.52 -10.77 -11.89
C ALA A 20 -4.82 -10.39 -12.62
N TYR A 21 -5.59 -9.46 -12.06
CA TYR A 21 -6.80 -8.94 -12.67
C TYR A 21 -6.53 -8.26 -14.03
N TYR A 22 -5.57 -7.34 -14.08
CA TYR A 22 -5.25 -6.63 -15.32
C TYR A 22 -4.61 -7.55 -16.37
N LEU A 23 -3.79 -8.53 -15.98
CA LEU A 23 -3.28 -9.57 -16.89
C LEU A 23 -4.43 -10.40 -17.48
N ALA A 24 -5.36 -10.85 -16.65
CA ALA A 24 -6.51 -11.63 -17.10
C ALA A 24 -7.43 -10.81 -18.03
N LYS A 25 -7.60 -9.50 -17.82
CA LYS A 25 -8.29 -8.60 -18.77
C LYS A 25 -7.60 -8.55 -20.15
N MET A 26 -6.29 -8.77 -20.18
CA MET A 26 -5.52 -8.85 -21.43
C MET A 26 -5.49 -10.26 -22.04
N GLY A 27 -6.22 -11.21 -21.45
CA GLY A 27 -6.32 -12.58 -21.92
C GLY A 27 -5.15 -13.50 -21.53
N ILE A 28 -4.30 -13.08 -20.59
CA ILE A 28 -3.13 -13.82 -20.13
C ILE A 28 -3.54 -14.86 -19.09
N GLU A 29 -2.98 -16.05 -19.18
CA GLU A 29 -3.19 -17.13 -18.25
C GLU A 29 -2.31 -16.95 -17.00
N VAL A 30 -2.94 -16.83 -15.80
CA VAL A 30 -2.27 -16.48 -14.55
C VAL A 30 -2.54 -17.50 -13.46
N ILE A 31 -1.48 -17.87 -12.72
CA ILE A 31 -1.56 -18.54 -11.42
C ILE A 31 -1.01 -17.59 -10.35
N VAL A 32 -1.74 -17.41 -9.26
CA VAL A 32 -1.30 -16.69 -8.07
C VAL A 32 -1.04 -17.68 -6.94
N LEU A 33 0.16 -17.65 -6.35
CA LEU A 33 0.55 -18.45 -5.20
C LEU A 33 0.55 -17.60 -3.94
N GLU A 34 -0.21 -18.00 -2.93
CA GLU A 34 -0.29 -17.32 -1.64
C GLU A 34 0.13 -18.28 -0.52
N SER A 35 1.01 -17.81 0.34
CA SER A 35 1.57 -18.62 1.43
C SER A 35 0.56 -18.91 2.55
N SER A 36 -0.36 -17.97 2.80
CA SER A 36 -1.40 -18.14 3.82
C SER A 36 -2.65 -18.84 3.29
N ASP A 37 -3.53 -19.25 4.21
CA ASP A 37 -4.82 -19.87 3.88
C ASP A 37 -5.80 -18.90 3.21
N HIS A 38 -5.54 -17.59 3.27
CA HIS A 38 -6.44 -16.54 2.84
C HIS A 38 -5.74 -15.47 2.01
N ILE A 39 -6.42 -15.00 0.97
CA ILE A 39 -5.98 -13.87 0.15
C ILE A 39 -6.01 -12.58 0.96
N GLY A 40 -5.00 -11.73 0.75
CA GLY A 40 -4.88 -10.42 1.40
C GLY A 40 -4.45 -10.47 2.87
N ASN A 41 -3.97 -11.58 3.38
CA ASN A 41 -3.64 -11.75 4.80
C ASN A 41 -2.38 -11.00 5.28
N GLY A 42 -1.62 -10.36 4.38
CA GLY A 42 -0.47 -9.52 4.70
C GLY A 42 -0.84 -8.06 5.03
N GLY A 43 -0.01 -7.11 4.58
CA GLY A 43 -0.24 -5.67 4.75
C GLY A 43 -1.54 -5.16 4.11
N SER A 44 -2.08 -5.88 3.12
CA SER A 44 -3.30 -5.50 2.40
C SER A 44 -4.55 -5.42 3.28
N SER A 45 -4.67 -6.24 4.31
CA SER A 45 -5.79 -6.23 5.26
C SER A 45 -5.51 -5.46 6.56
N ARG A 46 -4.31 -4.93 6.72
CA ARG A 46 -3.86 -4.36 7.99
C ARG A 46 -3.54 -2.86 7.91
N ASN A 47 -3.81 -2.23 6.78
CA ASN A 47 -3.59 -0.79 6.59
C ASN A 47 -4.85 0.02 6.92
N GLY A 48 -4.69 1.34 7.03
CA GLY A 48 -5.78 2.27 7.37
C GLY A 48 -6.50 2.87 6.16
N GLY A 49 -6.38 2.29 4.96
CA GLY A 49 -7.19 2.65 3.80
C GLY A 49 -6.82 3.94 3.06
N GLY A 50 -5.66 4.53 3.32
CA GLY A 50 -5.28 5.80 2.68
C GLY A 50 -5.02 5.66 1.17
N VAL A 51 -5.74 6.45 0.37
CA VAL A 51 -5.53 6.64 -1.06
C VAL A 51 -5.02 8.06 -1.26
N ARG A 52 -3.72 8.24 -1.13
CA ARG A 52 -3.12 9.57 -1.05
C ARG A 52 -1.88 9.73 -1.91
N GLN A 53 -1.66 10.94 -2.37
CA GLN A 53 -0.52 11.44 -3.12
C GLN A 53 0.39 12.27 -2.22
N SER A 54 -0.21 13.13 -1.42
CA SER A 54 0.51 14.05 -0.55
C SER A 54 1.44 13.33 0.44
N GLY A 55 2.65 13.86 0.59
CA GLY A 55 3.68 13.31 1.47
C GLY A 55 4.34 12.03 0.99
N ARG A 56 4.25 11.72 -0.31
CA ARG A 56 5.03 10.66 -0.97
C ARG A 56 6.31 11.22 -1.58
N ASP A 57 7.25 10.34 -1.86
CA ASP A 57 8.45 10.69 -2.63
C ASP A 57 8.07 11.06 -4.07
N VAL A 58 8.76 12.04 -4.63
CA VAL A 58 8.51 12.53 -5.99
C VAL A 58 8.67 11.46 -7.06
N ARG A 59 9.45 10.42 -6.81
CA ARG A 59 9.65 9.28 -7.71
C ARG A 59 8.39 8.41 -7.86
N GLU A 60 7.55 8.33 -6.81
CA GLU A 60 6.29 7.57 -6.83
C GLU A 60 5.12 8.39 -7.41
N LEU A 61 5.17 9.72 -7.27
CA LEU A 61 4.03 10.59 -7.54
C LEU A 61 3.42 10.42 -8.93
N PRO A 62 4.18 10.31 -10.04
CA PRO A 62 3.58 10.14 -11.35
C PRO A 62 2.66 8.90 -11.43
N LEU A 63 3.08 7.80 -10.81
CA LEU A 63 2.30 6.56 -10.80
C LEU A 63 1.06 6.66 -9.89
N VAL A 64 1.21 7.27 -8.72
CA VAL A 64 0.08 7.48 -7.79
C VAL A 64 -0.96 8.43 -8.38
N MET A 65 -0.53 9.56 -8.94
CA MET A 65 -1.40 10.56 -9.59
C MET A 65 -2.17 9.93 -10.75
N TYR A 66 -1.49 9.11 -11.55
CA TYR A 66 -2.15 8.35 -12.61
C TYR A 66 -3.28 7.47 -12.09
N GLY A 67 -3.02 6.68 -11.03
CA GLY A 67 -4.00 5.79 -10.43
C GLY A 67 -5.20 6.52 -9.83
N ILE A 68 -4.96 7.60 -9.12
CA ILE A 68 -6.03 8.40 -8.48
C ILE A 68 -6.89 9.11 -9.52
N LYS A 69 -6.29 9.58 -10.59
CA LYS A 69 -7.02 10.27 -11.65
C LYS A 69 -7.83 9.31 -12.55
N ASN A 70 -7.26 8.16 -12.89
CA ASN A 70 -7.77 7.34 -14.00
C ASN A 70 -8.40 6.01 -13.55
N LEU A 71 -8.06 5.49 -12.37
CA LEU A 71 -8.47 4.14 -11.96
C LEU A 71 -9.39 4.15 -10.73
N TRP A 72 -9.03 4.86 -9.68
CA TRP A 72 -9.82 4.88 -8.44
C TRP A 72 -11.27 5.33 -8.62
N PRO A 73 -11.60 6.37 -9.44
CA PRO A 73 -12.98 6.85 -9.56
C PRO A 73 -13.98 5.82 -10.09
N THR A 74 -13.53 4.88 -10.91
CA THR A 74 -14.38 3.84 -11.52
C THR A 74 -14.17 2.45 -10.94
N LEU A 75 -13.28 2.33 -9.95
CA LEU A 75 -12.83 1.02 -9.46
C LEU A 75 -13.94 0.20 -8.83
N SER A 76 -14.87 0.82 -8.11
CA SER A 76 -16.01 0.13 -7.50
C SER A 76 -16.91 -0.53 -8.54
N GLU A 77 -17.16 0.17 -9.65
CA GLU A 77 -17.93 -0.34 -10.77
C GLU A 77 -17.16 -1.47 -11.47
N GLU A 78 -15.88 -1.25 -11.74
CA GLU A 78 -15.02 -2.21 -12.43
C GLU A 78 -14.85 -3.52 -11.66
N LEU A 79 -14.76 -3.45 -10.33
CA LEU A 79 -14.62 -4.63 -9.46
C LEU A 79 -15.97 -5.23 -9.02
N GLU A 80 -17.12 -4.65 -9.41
CA GLU A 80 -18.47 -5.06 -8.99
C GLU A 80 -18.57 -5.14 -7.44
N VAL A 81 -17.95 -4.19 -6.72
CA VAL A 81 -17.97 -4.10 -5.27
C VAL A 81 -17.79 -2.64 -4.84
N ASP A 82 -18.48 -2.23 -3.79
CA ASP A 82 -18.24 -0.91 -3.20
C ASP A 82 -16.88 -0.89 -2.49
N CYS A 83 -15.89 -0.25 -3.11
CA CYS A 83 -14.56 -0.04 -2.51
C CYS A 83 -14.58 1.01 -1.41
N GLU A 84 -15.71 1.66 -1.16
CA GLU A 84 -15.84 2.79 -0.22
C GLU A 84 -14.78 3.88 -0.51
N TYR A 85 -14.56 4.16 -1.80
CA TYR A 85 -13.63 5.21 -2.20
C TYR A 85 -14.26 6.58 -2.04
N HIS A 86 -13.60 7.41 -1.23
CA HIS A 86 -13.95 8.80 -0.96
C HIS A 86 -12.76 9.69 -1.31
N GLN A 87 -12.98 10.68 -2.15
CA GLN A 87 -11.96 11.65 -2.59
C GLN A 87 -12.27 13.04 -2.03
N ASP A 88 -12.26 13.15 -0.71
CA ASP A 88 -12.64 14.35 0.02
C ASP A 88 -11.42 15.13 0.56
N GLY A 89 -10.25 14.80 0.06
CA GLY A 89 -8.99 15.45 0.38
C GLY A 89 -8.26 14.87 1.58
N ASN A 90 -7.05 15.39 1.81
CA ASN A 90 -6.20 15.07 2.95
C ASN A 90 -5.60 16.32 3.56
N LEU A 91 -5.76 16.46 4.87
CA LEU A 91 -5.12 17.47 5.70
C LEU A 91 -3.94 16.85 6.45
N ARG A 92 -2.73 17.30 6.17
CA ARG A 92 -1.57 16.99 7.02
C ARG A 92 -1.31 18.17 7.95
N LEU A 93 -1.59 17.96 9.23
CA LEU A 93 -1.71 18.99 10.24
C LEU A 93 -0.37 19.38 10.88
N GLY A 94 -0.22 20.67 11.19
CA GLY A 94 0.92 21.20 11.89
C GLY A 94 0.52 22.14 13.02
N LYS A 95 1.22 22.03 14.17
CA LYS A 95 0.98 22.82 15.40
C LYS A 95 2.14 23.76 15.75
N THR A 96 3.23 23.72 15.00
CA THR A 96 4.46 24.51 15.26
C THR A 96 5.04 25.04 13.96
N GLU A 97 5.86 26.07 14.01
CA GLU A 97 6.59 26.56 12.82
C GLU A 97 7.51 25.48 12.22
N LYS A 98 8.11 24.63 13.05
CA LYS A 98 8.87 23.45 12.56
C LYS A 98 8.00 22.53 11.73
N HIS A 99 6.74 22.26 12.16
CA HIS A 99 5.80 21.47 11.36
C HIS A 99 5.44 22.17 10.05
N ARG A 100 5.28 23.51 10.06
CA ARG A 100 5.04 24.31 8.86
C ARG A 100 6.19 24.15 7.86
N GLU A 101 7.44 24.25 8.32
CA GLU A 101 8.63 24.07 7.46
C GLU A 101 8.67 22.67 6.82
N ILE A 102 8.41 21.61 7.62
CA ILE A 102 8.36 20.22 7.13
C ILE A 102 7.28 20.09 6.03
N LEU A 103 6.07 20.55 6.31
CA LEU A 103 4.93 20.43 5.40
C LEU A 103 5.13 21.27 4.14
N THR A 104 5.69 22.47 4.26
CA THR A 104 6.01 23.33 3.11
C THR A 104 6.99 22.65 2.17
N LYS A 105 8.07 22.09 2.70
CA LYS A 105 9.07 21.37 1.89
C LYS A 105 8.43 20.17 1.14
N LEU A 106 7.57 19.40 1.83
CA LEU A 106 6.87 18.28 1.20
C LEU A 106 5.90 18.75 0.11
N ALA A 107 5.16 19.82 0.37
CA ALA A 107 4.22 20.38 -0.60
C ALA A 107 4.95 20.96 -1.83
N ASP A 108 6.06 21.69 -1.62
CA ASP A 108 6.86 22.29 -2.70
C ASP A 108 7.45 21.19 -3.62
N ASN A 109 8.00 20.13 -3.04
CA ASN A 109 8.52 19.00 -3.81
C ASN A 109 7.41 18.35 -4.66
N ALA A 110 6.24 18.14 -4.09
CA ALA A 110 5.11 17.53 -4.78
C ALA A 110 4.54 18.44 -5.89
N ARG A 111 4.43 19.75 -5.65
CA ARG A 111 4.05 20.72 -6.69
C ARG A 111 5.03 20.74 -7.85
N GLY A 112 6.32 20.53 -7.56
CA GLY A 112 7.36 20.46 -8.60
C GLY A 112 7.13 19.37 -9.65
N VAL A 113 6.35 18.31 -9.33
CA VAL A 113 5.95 17.25 -10.25
C VAL A 113 4.46 17.33 -10.64
N GLY A 114 3.78 18.44 -10.34
CA GLY A 114 2.43 18.74 -10.81
C GLY A 114 1.30 18.33 -9.89
N LEU A 115 1.56 17.93 -8.62
CA LEU A 115 0.50 17.64 -7.67
C LEU A 115 -0.19 18.94 -7.21
N ASP A 116 -1.52 18.92 -7.20
CA ASP A 116 -2.34 19.98 -6.59
C ASP A 116 -2.30 19.81 -5.06
N VAL A 117 -1.36 20.52 -4.45
CA VAL A 117 -1.19 20.56 -2.98
C VAL A 117 -0.74 21.94 -2.57
N ARG A 118 -1.31 22.49 -1.50
CA ARG A 118 -0.96 23.81 -1.00
C ARG A 118 -0.88 23.87 0.52
N MET A 119 -0.13 24.82 1.02
CA MET A 119 -0.14 25.16 2.43
C MET A 119 -1.34 26.05 2.73
N ILE A 120 -2.01 25.80 3.84
CA ILE A 120 -3.13 26.57 4.38
C ILE A 120 -2.84 26.94 5.83
N ASP A 121 -3.41 28.03 6.28
CA ASP A 121 -3.32 28.47 7.68
C ASP A 121 -4.39 27.82 8.58
N GLY A 122 -4.34 28.09 9.88
CA GLY A 122 -5.24 27.51 10.85
C GLY A 122 -6.70 27.88 10.63
N ASP A 123 -7.01 29.07 10.12
CA ASP A 123 -8.38 29.50 9.89
C ASP A 123 -8.99 28.77 8.71
N GLU A 124 -8.21 28.60 7.63
CA GLU A 124 -8.63 27.81 6.48
C GLU A 124 -8.75 26.31 6.83
N VAL A 125 -7.86 25.79 7.68
CA VAL A 125 -7.97 24.40 8.22
C VAL A 125 -9.31 24.20 8.92
N ARG A 126 -9.71 25.14 9.80
CA ARG A 126 -10.98 25.06 10.53
C ARG A 126 -12.20 25.30 9.65
N ALA A 127 -12.05 26.07 8.59
CA ALA A 127 -13.11 26.23 7.57
C ALA A 127 -13.40 24.90 6.86
N ILE A 128 -12.36 24.06 6.62
CA ILE A 128 -12.49 22.73 6.01
C ILE A 128 -12.96 21.70 7.04
N ASN A 129 -12.37 21.72 8.24
CA ASN A 129 -12.69 20.78 9.32
C ASN A 129 -12.81 21.51 10.67
N PRO A 130 -14.02 21.90 11.06
CA PRO A 130 -14.27 22.70 12.28
C PRO A 130 -14.04 21.97 13.59
N TYR A 131 -13.85 20.66 13.56
CA TYR A 131 -13.60 19.85 14.75
C TYR A 131 -12.12 19.84 15.18
N LEU A 132 -11.22 20.38 14.35
CA LEU A 132 -9.80 20.41 14.67
C LEU A 132 -9.48 21.47 15.74
N SER A 133 -8.56 21.11 16.62
CA SER A 133 -8.07 21.98 17.71
C SER A 133 -7.58 23.32 17.18
N GLU A 134 -7.86 24.40 17.93
CA GLU A 134 -7.34 25.75 17.66
C GLU A 134 -5.79 25.83 17.69
N GLU A 135 -5.14 24.85 18.31
CA GLU A 135 -3.68 24.74 18.31
C GLU A 135 -3.12 24.33 16.94
N VAL A 136 -3.95 23.89 15.99
CA VAL A 136 -3.52 23.63 14.61
C VAL A 136 -3.32 24.95 13.87
N ILE A 137 -2.06 25.30 13.60
CA ILE A 137 -1.71 26.59 12.99
C ILE A 137 -1.57 26.51 11.46
N CYS A 138 -1.43 25.32 10.91
CA CYS A 138 -1.28 25.11 9.46
C CYS A 138 -1.59 23.67 9.06
N ALA A 139 -1.81 23.47 7.77
CA ALA A 139 -1.79 22.15 7.15
C ALA A 139 -1.26 22.20 5.72
N SER A 140 -0.80 21.09 5.17
CA SER A 140 -0.78 20.90 3.73
C SER A 140 -2.11 20.26 3.31
N TRP A 141 -2.77 20.86 2.35
CA TRP A 141 -4.06 20.46 1.79
C TRP A 141 -3.89 19.90 0.39
N CYS A 142 -4.32 18.65 0.19
CA CYS A 142 -4.39 18.00 -1.11
C CYS A 142 -5.85 17.58 -1.38
N PRO A 143 -6.60 18.29 -2.24
CA PRO A 143 -8.04 18.04 -2.44
C PRO A 143 -8.33 16.71 -3.16
N THR A 144 -7.35 16.17 -3.87
CA THR A 144 -7.50 14.95 -4.67
C THR A 144 -7.04 13.68 -3.95
N ASP A 145 -6.59 13.78 -2.71
CA ASP A 145 -6.36 12.63 -1.84
C ASP A 145 -7.68 12.08 -1.28
N GLY A 146 -7.65 10.88 -0.71
CA GLY A 146 -8.82 10.26 -0.13
C GLY A 146 -8.52 8.96 0.60
N HIS A 147 -9.53 8.16 0.77
CA HIS A 147 -9.43 6.84 1.41
C HIS A 147 -10.39 5.84 0.76
N ALA A 148 -10.16 4.55 1.02
CA ALA A 148 -11.02 3.46 0.57
C ALA A 148 -10.95 2.29 1.56
N ASN A 149 -11.83 1.31 1.42
CA ASN A 149 -11.81 0.11 2.25
C ASN A 149 -10.81 -0.92 1.70
N PRO A 150 -9.71 -1.21 2.43
CA PRO A 150 -8.67 -2.12 1.95
C PRO A 150 -9.14 -3.55 1.73
N LEU A 151 -10.04 -4.04 2.58
CA LEU A 151 -10.53 -5.41 2.51
C LEU A 151 -11.42 -5.61 1.30
N THR A 152 -12.43 -4.76 1.13
CA THR A 152 -13.36 -4.86 0.00
C THR A 152 -12.65 -4.67 -1.33
N THR A 153 -11.70 -3.74 -1.41
CA THR A 153 -10.91 -3.51 -2.62
C THR A 153 -10.04 -4.71 -2.97
N THR A 154 -9.29 -5.26 -1.98
CA THR A 154 -8.42 -6.42 -2.22
C THR A 154 -9.24 -7.64 -2.65
N LEU A 155 -10.34 -7.93 -1.96
CA LEU A 155 -11.23 -9.05 -2.28
C LEU A 155 -12.00 -8.82 -3.58
N GLY A 156 -12.29 -7.56 -3.94
CA GLY A 156 -12.85 -7.20 -5.24
C GLY A 156 -11.93 -7.60 -6.38
N TYR A 157 -10.67 -7.21 -6.34
CA TYR A 157 -9.66 -7.65 -7.31
C TYR A 157 -9.55 -9.17 -7.39
N TYR A 158 -9.45 -9.84 -6.25
CA TYR A 158 -9.41 -11.30 -6.19
C TYR A 158 -10.63 -11.94 -6.87
N LYS A 159 -11.84 -11.49 -6.51
CA LYS A 159 -13.10 -12.01 -7.05
C LYS A 159 -13.18 -11.83 -8.57
N MET A 160 -12.83 -10.64 -9.05
CA MET A 160 -12.87 -10.33 -10.47
C MET A 160 -11.80 -11.06 -11.26
N ALA A 161 -10.57 -11.16 -10.74
CA ALA A 161 -9.52 -11.96 -11.35
C ALA A 161 -9.93 -13.44 -11.50
N ARG A 162 -10.56 -14.02 -10.47
CA ARG A 162 -11.13 -15.39 -10.54
C ARG A 162 -12.24 -15.50 -11.59
N LYS A 163 -13.12 -14.52 -11.67
CA LYS A 163 -14.19 -14.48 -12.68
C LYS A 163 -13.63 -14.48 -14.11
N LEU A 164 -12.45 -13.89 -14.29
CA LEU A 164 -11.70 -13.86 -15.56
C LEU A 164 -10.81 -15.10 -15.77
N GLY A 165 -10.84 -16.10 -14.89
CA GLY A 165 -10.14 -17.36 -15.07
C GLY A 165 -8.79 -17.49 -14.35
N VAL A 166 -8.37 -16.51 -13.54
CA VAL A 166 -7.14 -16.62 -12.74
C VAL A 166 -7.26 -17.75 -11.72
N THR A 167 -6.23 -18.58 -11.64
CA THR A 167 -6.12 -19.64 -10.62
C THR A 167 -5.40 -19.10 -9.39
N PHE A 168 -6.04 -19.13 -8.23
CA PHE A 168 -5.42 -18.80 -6.94
C PHE A 168 -5.21 -20.07 -6.14
N ILE A 169 -4.00 -20.24 -5.62
CA ILE A 169 -3.59 -21.38 -4.78
C ILE A 169 -3.09 -20.82 -3.45
N THR A 170 -3.83 -21.08 -2.39
CA THR A 170 -3.52 -20.67 -1.01
C THR A 170 -2.86 -21.80 -0.23
N GLY A 171 -2.17 -21.48 0.86
CA GLY A 171 -1.38 -22.45 1.64
C GLY A 171 -0.16 -22.99 0.89
N GLU A 172 0.36 -22.23 -0.09
CA GLU A 172 1.42 -22.66 -0.98
C GLU A 172 2.62 -21.69 -0.89
N PRO A 173 3.43 -21.75 0.17
CA PRO A 173 4.59 -20.87 0.34
C PRO A 173 5.66 -21.17 -0.70
N VAL A 174 6.12 -20.13 -1.39
CA VAL A 174 7.24 -20.24 -2.35
C VAL A 174 8.55 -20.21 -1.58
N THR A 175 9.43 -21.17 -1.87
CA THR A 175 10.72 -21.33 -1.21
C THR A 175 11.92 -21.06 -2.11
N GLU A 176 11.77 -21.21 -3.44
CA GLU A 176 12.88 -21.06 -4.38
C GLU A 176 12.38 -20.63 -5.76
N LEU A 177 13.17 -19.85 -6.44
CA LEU A 177 13.05 -19.56 -7.87
C LEU A 177 14.14 -20.30 -8.64
N ARG A 178 13.83 -20.79 -9.86
CA ARG A 178 14.82 -21.45 -10.71
C ARG A 178 14.95 -20.81 -12.06
N VAL A 179 16.19 -20.45 -12.39
CA VAL A 179 16.60 -19.93 -13.68
C VAL A 179 17.09 -21.12 -14.53
N ILE A 180 16.47 -21.30 -15.71
CA ILE A 180 16.84 -22.36 -16.64
C ILE A 180 17.22 -21.71 -17.97
N LYS A 181 18.43 -22.00 -18.43
CA LYS A 181 19.00 -21.41 -19.68
C LYS A 181 18.96 -19.88 -19.67
N GLY A 182 19.27 -19.29 -18.51
CA GLY A 182 19.38 -17.83 -18.35
C GLY A 182 18.03 -17.08 -18.23
N LYS A 183 16.90 -17.78 -18.09
CA LYS A 183 15.57 -17.17 -17.90
C LYS A 183 14.87 -17.77 -16.70
N ILE A 184 14.02 -17.00 -16.05
CA ILE A 184 13.12 -17.56 -15.03
C ILE A 184 12.21 -18.61 -15.67
N ARG A 185 11.99 -19.75 -14.98
CA ARG A 185 11.14 -20.81 -15.49
C ARG A 185 10.32 -21.52 -14.44
N GLN A 186 10.85 -21.67 -13.25
CA GLN A 186 10.18 -22.46 -12.23
C GLN A 186 10.09 -21.71 -10.90
N VAL A 187 8.97 -21.90 -10.23
CA VAL A 187 8.67 -21.45 -8.87
C VAL A 187 8.44 -22.70 -8.02
N ILE A 188 9.23 -22.86 -6.98
CA ILE A 188 9.26 -24.06 -6.14
C ILE A 188 8.55 -23.78 -4.83
N THR A 189 7.71 -24.72 -4.44
CA THR A 189 7.07 -24.79 -3.13
C THR A 189 7.40 -26.15 -2.49
N PRO A 190 7.11 -26.39 -1.21
CA PRO A 190 7.34 -27.69 -0.60
C PRO A 190 6.62 -28.84 -1.29
N ASN A 191 5.50 -28.57 -1.94
CA ASN A 191 4.63 -29.61 -2.48
C ASN A 191 4.65 -29.69 -4.00
N ASN A 192 5.02 -28.62 -4.71
CA ASN A 192 4.84 -28.51 -6.16
C ASN A 192 5.97 -27.73 -6.84
N VAL A 193 6.07 -27.90 -8.14
CA VAL A 193 6.86 -27.07 -9.05
C VAL A 193 5.90 -26.41 -10.02
N TYR A 194 5.90 -25.07 -10.06
CA TYR A 194 5.12 -24.31 -11.01
C TYR A 194 6.01 -23.79 -12.12
N GLU A 195 5.51 -23.80 -13.36
CA GLU A 195 6.25 -23.33 -14.54
C GLU A 195 5.55 -22.14 -15.20
N GLY A 196 6.33 -21.12 -15.54
CA GLY A 196 5.84 -19.93 -16.21
C GLY A 196 6.89 -19.31 -17.12
N GLU A 197 6.41 -18.57 -18.11
CA GLU A 197 7.30 -17.76 -18.95
C GLU A 197 7.74 -16.49 -18.23
N ASN A 198 6.84 -15.96 -17.38
CA ASN A 198 7.06 -14.78 -16.58
C ASN A 198 6.69 -15.06 -15.11
N VAL A 199 7.46 -14.50 -14.19
CA VAL A 199 7.24 -14.60 -12.75
C VAL A 199 7.25 -13.20 -12.13
N LEU A 200 6.21 -12.84 -11.40
CA LEU A 200 6.16 -11.61 -10.61
C LEU A 200 6.30 -11.95 -9.13
N VAL A 201 7.31 -11.39 -8.47
CA VAL A 201 7.45 -11.46 -7.01
C VAL A 201 6.77 -10.24 -6.38
N ALA A 202 5.62 -10.47 -5.72
CA ALA A 202 4.80 -9.47 -5.03
C ALA A 202 4.44 -9.94 -3.60
N ALA A 203 5.39 -10.62 -2.94
CA ALA A 203 5.20 -11.33 -1.68
C ALA A 203 5.40 -10.43 -0.42
N GLY A 204 5.36 -9.10 -0.57
CA GLY A 204 5.58 -8.18 0.54
C GLY A 204 6.93 -8.42 1.20
N LEU A 205 6.95 -8.67 2.51
CA LEU A 205 8.18 -8.92 3.28
C LEU A 205 9.00 -10.11 2.80
N ASP A 206 8.34 -11.17 2.35
CA ASP A 206 9.01 -12.40 1.93
C ASP A 206 9.67 -12.26 0.55
N SER A 207 9.41 -11.16 -0.16
CA SER A 207 9.98 -10.91 -1.49
C SER A 207 11.50 -10.94 -1.50
N ARG A 208 12.16 -10.39 -0.46
CA ARG A 208 13.62 -10.38 -0.39
C ARG A 208 14.20 -11.78 -0.29
N GLU A 209 13.64 -12.62 0.59
CA GLU A 209 14.10 -14.00 0.78
C GLU A 209 13.94 -14.81 -0.52
N ILE A 210 12.78 -14.70 -1.16
CA ILE A 210 12.50 -15.38 -2.43
C ILE A 210 13.48 -14.93 -3.53
N LEU A 211 13.72 -13.63 -3.67
CA LEU A 211 14.62 -13.07 -4.69
C LEU A 211 16.09 -13.46 -4.45
N THR A 212 16.51 -13.60 -3.19
CA THR A 212 17.90 -14.01 -2.89
C THR A 212 18.22 -15.42 -3.39
N THR A 213 17.23 -16.28 -3.61
CA THR A 213 17.43 -17.62 -4.19
C THR A 213 17.98 -17.59 -5.63
N VAL A 214 17.82 -16.44 -6.30
CA VAL A 214 18.38 -16.19 -7.64
C VAL A 214 19.43 -15.06 -7.65
N GLY A 215 19.97 -14.72 -6.48
CA GLY A 215 21.06 -13.74 -6.34
C GLY A 215 20.62 -12.27 -6.41
N ILE A 216 19.33 -11.98 -6.31
CA ILE A 216 18.80 -10.61 -6.28
C ILE A 216 18.54 -10.22 -4.84
N ASP A 217 19.17 -9.14 -4.37
CA ASP A 217 18.94 -8.57 -3.03
C ASP A 217 18.31 -7.17 -3.14
N ILE A 218 17.13 -7.01 -2.57
CA ILE A 218 16.46 -5.72 -2.39
C ILE A 218 16.44 -5.42 -0.90
N PRO A 219 17.27 -4.46 -0.41
CA PRO A 219 17.36 -4.17 1.01
C PRO A 219 16.03 -3.70 1.58
N MET A 220 15.42 -4.51 2.40
CA MET A 220 14.17 -4.20 3.11
C MET A 220 14.35 -4.43 4.60
N THR A 221 13.68 -3.60 5.39
CA THR A 221 13.53 -3.75 6.84
C THR A 221 12.06 -3.88 7.19
N ASN A 222 11.80 -4.51 8.33
CA ASN A 222 10.45 -4.69 8.84
C ASN A 222 10.15 -3.62 9.87
N SER A 223 9.00 -2.97 9.75
CA SER A 223 8.45 -2.11 10.79
C SER A 223 7.04 -2.56 11.16
N LEU A 224 6.73 -2.55 12.44
CA LEU A 224 5.37 -2.81 12.91
C LEU A 224 4.62 -1.50 13.08
N LEU A 225 3.39 -1.48 12.59
CA LEU A 225 2.43 -0.41 12.82
C LEU A 225 1.15 -0.99 13.41
N GLU A 226 0.47 -0.21 14.21
CA GLU A 226 -0.84 -0.57 14.74
C GLU A 226 -1.91 0.37 14.22
N CYS A 227 -3.11 -0.17 14.10
CA CYS A 227 -4.33 0.59 13.83
C CYS A 227 -5.35 0.32 14.92
N LEU A 228 -6.26 1.25 15.09
CA LEU A 228 -7.45 1.12 15.94
C LEU A 228 -8.69 1.59 15.18
N VAL A 229 -9.84 1.09 15.61
CA VAL A 229 -11.14 1.58 15.17
C VAL A 229 -12.02 1.88 16.37
N THR A 230 -12.75 2.99 16.31
CA THR A 230 -13.69 3.41 17.36
C THR A 230 -15.08 2.84 17.13
N GLU A 231 -15.95 2.92 18.16
CA GLU A 231 -17.39 2.86 17.96
C GLU A 231 -17.83 3.95 16.97
N ALA A 232 -19.00 3.76 16.34
CA ALA A 232 -19.55 4.75 15.43
C ALA A 232 -19.82 6.07 16.16
N GLN A 233 -19.41 7.17 15.56
CA GLN A 233 -19.69 8.54 15.96
C GLN A 233 -20.63 9.18 14.93
N PRO A 234 -21.34 10.25 15.28
CA PRO A 234 -22.03 11.06 14.28
C PRO A 234 -21.08 11.51 13.16
N PRO A 235 -21.58 11.76 11.94
CA PRO A 235 -20.74 12.32 10.88
C PRO A 235 -20.08 13.63 11.32
N MET A 236 -18.77 13.71 11.21
CA MET A 236 -17.99 14.87 11.63
C MET A 236 -17.24 15.49 10.43
N PHE A 237 -16.52 14.67 9.66
CA PHE A 237 -15.77 15.16 8.49
C PHE A 237 -15.46 14.01 7.53
N ASP A 238 -15.15 14.34 6.29
CA ASP A 238 -14.90 13.37 5.21
C ASP A 238 -13.42 13.25 4.84
N GLN A 239 -12.60 14.24 5.23
CA GLN A 239 -11.19 14.29 4.85
C GLN A 239 -10.36 13.21 5.54
N MET A 240 -9.35 12.71 4.83
CA MET A 240 -8.27 11.99 5.47
C MET A 240 -7.37 12.95 6.26
N LEU A 241 -6.90 12.52 7.40
CA LEU A 241 -6.00 13.27 8.27
C LEU A 241 -4.63 12.61 8.39
N GLY A 242 -3.61 13.41 8.56
CA GLY A 242 -2.27 13.01 9.00
C GLY A 242 -1.60 14.16 9.73
N THR A 243 -0.39 13.97 10.21
CA THR A 243 0.38 15.01 10.89
C THR A 243 1.77 15.15 10.28
N ALA A 244 2.43 16.27 10.55
CA ALA A 244 3.78 16.56 10.07
C ALA A 244 4.81 15.52 10.53
N GLU A 245 4.70 15.06 11.78
CA GLU A 245 5.61 14.08 12.41
C GLU A 245 5.04 12.64 12.43
N ALA A 246 3.93 12.40 11.72
CA ALA A 246 3.26 11.09 11.63
C ALA A 246 2.81 10.51 12.98
N ASP A 247 2.38 11.36 13.93
CA ASP A 247 1.83 10.94 15.22
C ASP A 247 0.64 10.00 15.05
N PHE A 248 -0.18 10.26 14.06
CA PHE A 248 -1.27 9.42 13.58
C PHE A 248 -1.65 9.75 12.14
N TYR A 249 -2.40 8.86 11.52
CA TYR A 249 -3.15 9.11 10.30
C TYR A 249 -4.51 8.41 10.40
N GLY A 250 -5.50 8.87 9.66
CA GLY A 250 -6.80 8.20 9.66
C GLY A 250 -7.92 9.05 9.07
N HIS A 251 -9.13 8.51 9.18
CA HIS A 251 -10.35 9.10 8.63
C HIS A 251 -11.58 8.59 9.35
N GLN A 252 -12.73 9.23 9.15
CA GLN A 252 -14.03 8.69 9.51
C GLN A 252 -14.57 7.85 8.35
N THR A 253 -15.03 6.63 8.65
CA THR A 253 -15.65 5.75 7.64
C THR A 253 -17.10 6.18 7.38
N LYS A 254 -17.68 5.78 6.27
CA LYS A 254 -19.12 6.03 5.98
C LYS A 254 -20.07 5.44 7.05
N HIS A 255 -19.60 4.49 7.85
CA HIS A 255 -20.36 3.90 8.94
C HIS A 255 -20.22 4.67 10.27
N GLY A 256 -19.48 5.79 10.29
CA GLY A 256 -19.28 6.65 11.43
C GLY A 256 -18.07 6.29 12.31
N SER A 257 -17.50 5.10 12.19
CA SER A 257 -16.31 4.74 12.98
C SER A 257 -15.08 5.47 12.47
N PHE A 258 -14.19 5.87 13.38
CA PHE A 258 -12.88 6.38 13.02
C PHE A 258 -11.87 5.22 12.93
N VAL A 259 -11.09 5.20 11.87
CA VAL A 259 -9.93 4.32 11.71
C VAL A 259 -8.68 5.18 11.83
N PHE A 260 -7.82 4.88 12.81
CA PHE A 260 -6.55 5.57 13.00
C PHE A 260 -5.40 4.57 13.05
N GLY A 261 -4.28 4.93 12.43
CA GLY A 261 -3.02 4.20 12.48
C GLY A 261 -1.89 5.05 13.03
N GLY A 262 -0.90 4.38 13.61
CA GLY A 262 0.29 5.02 14.15
C GLY A 262 1.22 4.00 14.81
N SER A 263 2.18 4.50 15.57
CA SER A 263 3.13 3.68 16.31
C SER A 263 3.52 4.31 17.64
N SER A 264 4.09 3.52 18.53
CA SER A 264 4.69 3.97 19.79
C SER A 264 6.20 3.75 19.85
N GLY A 265 6.75 3.01 18.86
CA GLY A 265 8.11 2.47 18.88
C GLY A 265 8.27 1.26 19.82
N LEU A 266 7.17 0.75 20.35
CA LEU A 266 7.15 -0.37 21.30
C LEU A 266 6.30 -1.54 20.81
N GLU A 267 6.03 -1.57 19.51
CA GLU A 267 5.28 -2.60 18.83
C GLU A 267 5.96 -3.96 19.00
N ARG A 268 5.14 -5.02 19.03
CA ARG A 268 5.59 -6.37 19.30
C ARG A 268 5.02 -7.37 18.31
N TYR A 269 5.69 -8.51 18.23
CA TYR A 269 5.23 -9.65 17.47
C TYR A 269 5.46 -10.93 18.27
N ASN A 270 4.70 -11.96 17.97
CA ASN A 270 4.93 -13.30 18.51
C ASN A 270 6.23 -13.86 17.91
N LYS A 271 7.20 -14.15 18.77
CA LYS A 271 8.53 -14.60 18.34
C LYS A 271 8.54 -16.01 17.75
N ASP A 272 7.54 -16.83 18.09
CA ASP A 272 7.48 -18.20 17.64
C ASP A 272 7.03 -18.33 16.17
N ASN A 273 6.20 -17.38 15.71
CA ASN A 273 5.62 -17.45 14.36
C ASN A 273 5.65 -16.12 13.59
N GLY A 274 6.29 -15.09 14.11
CA GLY A 274 6.40 -13.77 13.46
C GLY A 274 5.10 -12.96 13.37
N THR A 275 3.99 -13.45 13.95
CA THR A 275 2.69 -12.78 13.84
C THR A 275 2.69 -11.44 14.60
N PRO A 276 2.28 -10.31 13.95
CA PRO A 276 2.11 -9.04 14.62
C PRO A 276 1.07 -9.15 15.74
N VAL A 277 1.36 -8.57 16.89
CA VAL A 277 0.42 -8.50 18.02
C VAL A 277 0.25 -7.06 18.46
N THR A 278 -0.96 -6.71 18.90
CA THR A 278 -1.23 -5.36 19.40
C THR A 278 -0.67 -5.17 20.80
N SER A 279 -0.28 -3.94 21.10
CA SER A 279 0.31 -3.55 22.38
C SER A 279 -0.65 -2.69 23.20
N SER A 280 -0.75 -2.97 24.50
CA SER A 280 -1.47 -2.08 25.44
C SER A 280 -0.86 -0.67 25.53
N LYS A 281 0.28 -0.41 24.91
CA LYS A 281 0.98 0.87 24.89
C LYS A 281 0.72 1.66 23.64
N THR A 282 0.59 1.01 22.48
CA THR A 282 0.49 1.69 21.18
C THR A 282 -0.87 2.34 20.99
N ALA A 283 -1.98 1.65 21.27
CA ALA A 283 -3.31 2.26 21.16
C ALA A 283 -3.47 3.53 22.03
N PRO A 284 -3.04 3.56 23.32
CA PRO A 284 -3.02 4.81 24.11
C PRO A 284 -2.12 5.90 23.52
N CYS A 285 -0.99 5.57 22.89
CA CYS A 285 -0.14 6.56 22.22
C CYS A 285 -0.86 7.19 21.03
N ILE A 286 -1.48 6.38 20.17
CA ILE A 286 -2.29 6.85 19.04
C ILE A 286 -3.42 7.75 19.54
N CYS A 287 -4.18 7.32 20.57
CA CYS A 287 -5.27 8.13 21.16
C CYS A 287 -4.76 9.47 21.70
N ARG A 288 -3.62 9.49 22.38
CA ARG A 288 -3.02 10.74 22.85
C ARG A 288 -2.66 11.66 21.67
N GLY A 289 -2.11 11.10 20.59
CA GLY A 289 -1.84 11.84 19.36
C GLY A 289 -3.12 12.47 18.81
N ILE A 290 -4.16 11.67 18.65
CA ILE A 290 -5.46 12.12 18.13
C ILE A 290 -6.06 13.22 19.00
N MET A 291 -6.13 13.05 20.31
CA MET A 291 -6.73 14.03 21.22
C MET A 291 -6.06 15.40 21.22
N LYS A 292 -4.77 15.49 20.86
CA LYS A 292 -4.07 16.75 20.67
C LYS A 292 -4.61 17.56 19.48
N TYR A 293 -5.12 16.88 18.48
CA TYR A 293 -5.63 17.51 17.25
C TYR A 293 -7.15 17.48 17.19
N PHE A 294 -7.76 16.55 17.91
CA PHE A 294 -9.19 16.22 17.85
C PHE A 294 -9.75 15.97 19.25
N PRO A 295 -9.91 17.02 20.07
CA PRO A 295 -10.33 16.87 21.48
C PRO A 295 -11.73 16.25 21.63
N ASP A 296 -12.64 16.44 20.67
CA ASP A 296 -14.00 15.92 20.71
C ASP A 296 -14.07 14.39 20.67
N LEU A 297 -13.01 13.72 20.23
CA LEU A 297 -12.91 12.26 20.23
C LEU A 297 -12.42 11.67 21.57
N ALA A 298 -12.19 12.48 22.60
CA ALA A 298 -11.65 12.01 23.88
C ALA A 298 -12.49 10.90 24.55
N ASN A 299 -13.80 10.87 24.30
CA ASN A 299 -14.73 9.91 24.87
C ASN A 299 -15.10 8.75 23.93
N ALA A 300 -14.63 8.75 22.69
CA ALA A 300 -14.90 7.68 21.73
C ALA A 300 -14.22 6.38 22.20
N LYS A 301 -14.99 5.29 22.24
CA LYS A 301 -14.48 4.00 22.69
C LYS A 301 -13.78 3.27 21.56
N ILE A 302 -12.63 2.68 21.84
CA ILE A 302 -11.95 1.77 20.92
C ILE A 302 -12.67 0.42 20.94
N VAL A 303 -13.10 -0.06 19.79
CA VAL A 303 -13.77 -1.36 19.68
C VAL A 303 -12.84 -2.45 19.16
N ARG A 304 -11.76 -2.09 18.44
CA ARG A 304 -10.78 -3.05 17.94
C ARG A 304 -9.43 -2.38 17.69
N THR A 305 -8.37 -3.16 17.89
CA THR A 305 -7.00 -2.84 17.44
C THR A 305 -6.44 -3.99 16.62
N TRP A 306 -5.54 -3.70 15.69
CA TRP A 306 -4.78 -4.69 14.94
C TRP A 306 -3.39 -4.17 14.61
N ALA A 307 -2.48 -5.08 14.32
CA ALA A 307 -1.11 -4.77 13.96
C ALA A 307 -0.75 -5.36 12.59
N GLY A 308 0.16 -4.72 11.87
CA GLY A 308 0.64 -5.16 10.58
C GLY A 308 2.12 -4.87 10.37
N TRP A 309 2.78 -5.76 9.66
CA TRP A 309 4.11 -5.54 9.14
C TRP A 309 4.08 -4.56 7.95
N MET A 310 5.05 -3.70 7.91
CA MET A 310 5.36 -2.82 6.79
C MET A 310 6.73 -3.20 6.22
N ASP A 311 6.81 -3.41 4.93
CA ASP A 311 8.03 -3.63 4.16
C ASP A 311 8.66 -2.27 3.82
N ALA A 312 9.71 -1.90 4.52
CA ALA A 312 10.38 -0.61 4.32
C ALA A 312 11.67 -0.79 3.51
N SER A 313 11.78 -0.08 2.39
CA SER A 313 13.02 0.05 1.65
C SER A 313 13.98 1.02 2.31
N SER A 314 15.26 0.93 1.98
CA SER A 314 16.28 1.81 2.54
C SER A 314 16.17 3.27 2.07
N ASP A 315 15.48 3.53 0.97
CA ASP A 315 15.31 4.86 0.36
C ASP A 315 13.87 5.38 0.34
N GLY A 316 12.94 4.65 0.96
CA GLY A 316 11.56 5.08 1.16
C GLY A 316 10.63 4.95 -0.05
N VAL A 317 11.06 4.30 -1.16
CA VAL A 317 10.20 4.06 -2.33
C VAL A 317 10.17 2.59 -2.74
N PRO A 318 9.08 2.11 -3.39
CA PRO A 318 8.95 0.73 -3.79
C PRO A 318 9.96 0.32 -4.86
N ALA A 319 10.24 -0.97 -4.94
CA ALA A 319 10.95 -1.59 -6.05
C ALA A 319 9.95 -2.20 -7.03
N LEU A 320 9.95 -1.71 -8.28
CA LEU A 320 9.01 -2.11 -9.33
C LEU A 320 9.76 -2.33 -10.65
N GLY A 321 9.34 -3.32 -11.41
CA GLY A 321 9.77 -3.51 -12.79
C GLY A 321 10.43 -4.84 -13.09
N THR A 322 11.24 -4.87 -14.15
CA THR A 322 11.99 -6.04 -14.60
C THR A 322 13.19 -6.33 -13.69
N VAL A 323 13.64 -7.58 -13.68
CA VAL A 323 14.97 -7.96 -13.21
C VAL A 323 15.82 -8.23 -14.44
N ASP A 324 16.66 -7.24 -14.81
CA ASP A 324 17.34 -7.21 -16.11
C ASP A 324 18.27 -8.38 -16.35
N GLU A 325 18.88 -8.94 -15.27
CA GLU A 325 19.75 -10.12 -15.36
C GLU A 325 19.00 -11.43 -15.60
N ILE A 326 17.70 -11.45 -15.29
CA ILE A 326 16.88 -12.66 -15.34
C ILE A 326 15.62 -12.39 -16.16
N PRO A 327 15.69 -12.48 -17.49
CA PRO A 327 14.55 -12.26 -18.36
C PRO A 327 13.32 -13.04 -17.91
N GLY A 328 12.17 -12.37 -17.88
CA GLY A 328 10.89 -12.90 -17.43
C GLY A 328 10.65 -12.79 -15.92
N LEU A 329 11.64 -12.35 -15.12
CA LEU A 329 11.45 -12.06 -13.70
C LEU A 329 11.09 -10.59 -13.49
N TYR A 330 10.06 -10.35 -12.68
CA TYR A 330 9.54 -9.02 -12.29
C TYR A 330 9.43 -8.91 -10.79
N VAL A 331 9.54 -7.70 -10.27
CA VAL A 331 9.43 -7.40 -8.83
C VAL A 331 8.42 -6.31 -8.55
N ALA A 332 7.71 -6.44 -7.42
CA ALA A 332 6.83 -5.43 -6.88
C ALA A 332 6.79 -5.55 -5.35
N CYS A 333 7.69 -4.87 -4.66
CA CYS A 333 7.85 -4.98 -3.21
C CYS A 333 8.37 -3.68 -2.58
N ALA A 334 8.56 -3.68 -1.27
CA ALA A 334 9.08 -2.55 -0.50
C ALA A 334 8.20 -1.29 -0.58
N PHE A 335 6.89 -1.43 -0.42
CA PHE A 335 5.93 -0.34 -0.59
C PHE A 335 5.88 0.68 0.55
N ASN A 336 6.66 0.53 1.60
CA ASN A 336 6.80 1.50 2.70
C ASN A 336 5.46 1.91 3.35
N GLY A 337 4.51 0.98 3.48
CA GLY A 337 3.16 1.24 3.97
C GLY A 337 2.24 1.98 2.98
N HIS A 338 2.68 2.24 1.75
CA HIS A 338 1.93 3.00 0.73
C HIS A 338 1.26 2.13 -0.34
N GLY A 339 1.45 0.81 -0.28
CA GLY A 339 1.06 -0.13 -1.34
C GLY A 339 -0.43 -0.15 -1.67
N PHE A 340 -1.31 0.14 -0.72
CA PHE A 340 -2.75 0.11 -0.96
C PHE A 340 -3.20 1.16 -1.98
N GLY A 341 -2.93 2.44 -1.70
CA GLY A 341 -3.41 3.55 -2.55
C GLY A 341 -2.82 3.55 -3.97
N ILE A 342 -1.64 2.95 -4.17
CA ILE A 342 -0.97 2.87 -5.47
C ILE A 342 -1.30 1.58 -6.26
N ALA A 343 -1.91 0.58 -5.60
CA ALA A 343 -2.08 -0.76 -6.14
C ALA A 343 -2.80 -0.84 -7.49
N PRO A 344 -3.86 -0.07 -7.77
CA PRO A 344 -4.49 -0.09 -9.09
C PRO A 344 -3.51 0.26 -10.21
N ALA A 345 -2.74 1.34 -10.04
CA ALA A 345 -1.75 1.78 -11.02
C ALA A 345 -0.59 0.81 -11.16
N VAL A 346 -0.08 0.28 -10.05
CA VAL A 346 0.98 -0.75 -10.07
C VAL A 346 0.50 -1.99 -10.81
N GLY A 347 -0.69 -2.48 -10.50
CA GLY A 347 -1.24 -3.69 -11.14
C GLY A 347 -1.41 -3.52 -12.65
N GLU A 348 -1.98 -2.39 -13.09
CA GLU A 348 -2.17 -2.10 -14.50
C GLU A 348 -0.84 -1.95 -15.24
N GLN A 349 0.08 -1.15 -14.70
CA GLN A 349 1.35 -0.87 -15.36
C GLN A 349 2.28 -2.10 -15.39
N LEU A 350 2.27 -2.94 -14.36
CA LEU A 350 3.00 -4.22 -14.38
C LEU A 350 2.40 -5.20 -15.38
N ALA A 351 1.08 -5.29 -15.49
CA ALA A 351 0.44 -6.11 -16.51
C ALA A 351 0.86 -5.67 -17.93
N LYS A 352 0.82 -4.36 -18.21
CA LYS A 352 1.30 -3.80 -19.49
C LYS A 352 2.78 -4.10 -19.71
N LEU A 353 3.62 -3.91 -18.71
CA LEU A 353 5.06 -4.19 -18.80
C LEU A 353 5.34 -5.65 -19.12
N ILE A 354 4.66 -6.59 -18.45
CA ILE A 354 4.82 -8.03 -18.66
C ILE A 354 4.41 -8.43 -20.10
N VAL A 355 3.30 -7.89 -20.60
CA VAL A 355 2.74 -8.29 -21.90
C VAL A 355 3.41 -7.54 -23.07
N THR A 356 3.68 -6.25 -22.91
CA THR A 356 4.13 -5.38 -24.02
C THR A 356 5.57 -4.90 -23.91
N GLY A 357 6.21 -5.10 -22.76
CA GLY A 357 7.52 -4.54 -22.44
C GLY A 357 7.52 -3.02 -22.19
N LYS A 358 6.35 -2.40 -22.03
CA LYS A 358 6.22 -0.94 -21.86
C LYS A 358 5.20 -0.58 -20.78
N THR A 359 5.37 0.61 -20.21
CA THR A 359 4.41 1.22 -19.28
C THR A 359 3.93 2.57 -19.84
N ASP A 360 2.73 3.01 -19.48
CA ASP A 360 2.21 4.33 -19.82
C ASP A 360 2.80 5.42 -18.93
N VAL A 361 3.18 5.05 -17.71
CA VAL A 361 3.81 5.92 -16.72
C VAL A 361 5.27 5.53 -16.58
N ASP A 362 6.15 6.52 -16.49
CA ASP A 362 7.57 6.26 -16.26
C ASP A 362 7.82 5.76 -14.83
N ILE A 363 8.22 4.49 -14.72
CA ILE A 363 8.55 3.82 -13.44
C ILE A 363 10.05 3.57 -13.27
N ARG A 364 10.92 4.08 -14.15
CA ARG A 364 12.36 3.81 -14.11
C ARG A 364 13.02 4.24 -12.80
N ALA A 365 12.53 5.30 -12.17
CA ALA A 365 13.00 5.74 -10.87
C ALA A 365 12.71 4.74 -9.72
N LEU A 366 11.81 3.78 -9.95
CA LEU A 366 11.42 2.74 -9.00
C LEU A 366 12.11 1.40 -9.29
N HIS A 367 12.96 1.34 -10.31
CA HIS A 367 13.67 0.12 -10.68
C HIS A 367 14.62 -0.33 -9.58
N TYR A 368 14.70 -1.65 -9.35
CA TYR A 368 15.47 -2.23 -8.22
C TYR A 368 16.99 -2.06 -8.33
N ASP A 369 17.54 -1.83 -9.52
CA ASP A 369 18.99 -1.66 -9.77
C ASP A 369 19.61 -0.48 -9.00
N ARG A 370 18.79 0.47 -8.53
CA ARG A 370 19.24 1.56 -7.65
C ARG A 370 19.85 1.05 -6.34
N TYR A 371 19.59 -0.19 -5.96
CA TYR A 371 20.18 -0.84 -4.78
C TYR A 371 21.49 -1.57 -5.08
N ARG A 372 21.83 -1.73 -6.35
CA ARG A 372 23.13 -2.32 -6.70
C ARG A 372 24.25 -1.40 -6.23
N ALA A 373 25.25 -1.97 -5.58
CA ALA A 373 26.50 -1.23 -5.35
C ALA A 373 27.00 -0.72 -6.72
N LYS A 374 27.16 0.59 -6.85
CA LYS A 374 27.85 1.15 -8.02
C LYS A 374 29.27 0.62 -7.96
N ILE A 375 29.56 -0.38 -8.82
CA ILE A 375 30.92 -0.91 -9.02
C ILE A 375 31.77 0.16 -9.67
#